data_207c93538a292c4d1ed3ca34dbc9f0f5
#
_entry.id   207c93538a292c4d1ed3ca34dbc9f0f5
#
_cell.length_a   1.000
_cell.length_b   1.000
_cell.length_c   1.000
_cell.angle_alpha   90.00
_cell.angle_beta   90.00
_cell.angle_gamma   90.00
#
_symmetry.space_group_name_H-M   'P 1'
#
loop_
_entity.id
_entity.type
_entity.pdbx_description
1 polymer ?
#
loop_
_entity_poly.entity_id
_entity_poly.type
_entity_poly.pdbx_seq_one_letter_code
_entity_poly.pdbx_strand_id
1 'polypeptide(L)'
;MADAVDATPKEVSRDEARRMVDDGAQLVDVRADHEWEAGHLPGAVHIALPDLPARAEEIDKDRPVIVYCRGGNRSEMATVALAEGGYDVAKLTAGAVGWEEEGLAFDPEGGYVADPGEAAALLEARKRSS
;
A
#
# COMPACT_ATOMS: atom_id res chain seq x y z
N MET A 1 -18.65 -21.73 -0.79
CA MET A 1 -18.18 -21.45 -0.69
C MET A 1 -17.38 -20.96 -0.46
N ALA A 2 -17.28 -20.76 -0.57
CA ALA A 2 -16.65 -20.32 -0.49
C ALA A 2 -16.13 -19.90 0.00
N ASP A 3 -16.05 -19.83 0.05
CA ASP A 3 -15.67 -19.43 0.28
C ASP A 3 -14.90 -18.83 0.58
N ALA A 4 -15.42 -18.90 0.07
CA ALA A 4 -14.53 -18.16 0.13
C ALA A 4 -13.94 -17.53 0.99
N VAL A 5 -13.88 -17.91 1.48
CA VAL A 5 -13.30 -17.53 2.64
C VAL A 5 -11.81 -17.54 2.60
N ASP A 6 -11.31 -17.13 1.52
CA ASP A 6 -9.88 -16.92 1.45
C ASP A 6 -9.57 -15.62 2.17
N ALA A 7 -9.05 -15.73 3.38
CA ALA A 7 -8.65 -14.58 4.18
C ALA A 7 -7.34 -13.98 3.73
N THR A 8 -6.69 -14.56 2.71
CA THR A 8 -5.45 -14.03 2.19
C THR A 8 -5.71 -12.74 1.42
N PRO A 9 -5.05 -11.63 1.78
CA PRO A 9 -5.23 -10.39 1.05
C PRO A 9 -4.79 -10.54 -0.40
N LYS A 10 -5.51 -9.90 -1.31
CA LYS A 10 -5.13 -9.88 -2.72
C LYS A 10 -3.84 -9.09 -2.91
N GLU A 11 -3.03 -9.53 -3.85
CA GLU A 11 -1.80 -8.85 -4.20
C GLU A 11 -1.76 -8.62 -5.69
N VAL A 12 -1.15 -7.51 -6.09
CA VAL A 12 -0.89 -7.23 -7.51
C VAL A 12 0.58 -6.92 -7.69
N SER A 13 1.13 -7.33 -8.81
CA SER A 13 2.50 -7.02 -9.17
C SER A 13 2.61 -5.54 -9.53
N ARG A 14 3.86 -5.04 -9.55
CA ARG A 14 4.13 -3.67 -9.98
C ARG A 14 3.54 -3.39 -11.36
N ASP A 15 3.75 -4.30 -12.31
CA ASP A 15 3.27 -4.07 -13.68
C ASP A 15 1.75 -4.06 -13.74
N GLU A 16 1.11 -4.97 -13.03
CA GLU A 16 -0.35 -4.99 -12.95
C GLU A 16 -0.90 -3.75 -12.27
N ALA A 17 -0.26 -3.32 -11.19
CA ALA A 17 -0.66 -2.11 -10.47
C ALA A 17 -0.61 -0.89 -11.39
N ARG A 18 0.45 -0.76 -12.18
CA ARG A 18 0.58 0.36 -13.10
C ARG A 18 -0.53 0.36 -14.15
N ARG A 19 -0.88 -0.80 -14.69
CA ARG A 19 -1.98 -0.92 -15.63
C ARG A 19 -3.32 -0.55 -14.98
N MET A 20 -3.52 -1.00 -13.75
CA MET A 20 -4.75 -0.70 -13.01
C MET A 20 -4.90 0.79 -12.73
N VAL A 21 -3.80 1.45 -12.34
CA VAL A 21 -3.82 2.89 -12.09
C VAL A 21 -4.12 3.65 -13.38
N ASP A 22 -3.54 3.22 -14.50
CA ASP A 22 -3.84 3.82 -15.81
C ASP A 22 -5.31 3.65 -16.16
N ASP A 23 -5.97 2.60 -15.68
CA ASP A 23 -7.38 2.33 -15.90
C ASP A 23 -8.29 2.94 -14.84
N GLY A 24 -7.74 3.74 -13.92
CA GLY A 24 -8.53 4.47 -12.94
C GLY A 24 -8.48 3.95 -11.51
N ALA A 25 -7.66 2.95 -11.21
CA ALA A 25 -7.49 2.48 -9.82
C ALA A 25 -6.84 3.57 -8.97
N GLN A 26 -7.19 3.57 -7.69
CA GLN A 26 -6.64 4.50 -6.71
C GLN A 26 -5.42 3.88 -6.06
N LEU A 27 -4.37 4.66 -5.88
CA LEU A 27 -3.14 4.19 -5.24
C LEU A 27 -2.99 4.89 -3.89
N VAL A 28 -2.94 4.13 -2.81
CA VAL A 28 -2.93 4.67 -1.45
C VAL A 28 -1.68 4.22 -0.71
N ASP A 29 -0.93 5.19 -0.20
CA ASP A 29 0.27 4.98 0.61
C ASP A 29 -0.14 5.01 2.07
N VAL A 30 0.09 3.91 2.80
CA VAL A 30 -0.31 3.81 4.21
C VAL A 30 0.88 3.92 5.17
N ARG A 31 2.02 4.44 4.66
CA ARG A 31 3.22 4.65 5.47
C ARG A 31 3.11 5.88 6.36
N ALA A 32 4.08 6.06 7.23
CA ALA A 32 4.15 7.24 8.09
C ALA A 32 4.47 8.51 7.27
N ASP A 33 4.18 9.67 7.87
CA ASP A 33 4.36 10.96 7.20
C ASP A 33 5.79 11.17 6.70
N HIS A 34 6.79 10.84 7.52
CA HIS A 34 8.19 11.06 7.13
C HIS A 34 8.61 10.17 5.95
N GLU A 35 8.02 8.99 5.85
CA GLU A 35 8.30 8.10 4.72
C GLU A 35 7.71 8.66 3.43
N TRP A 36 6.47 9.15 3.52
CA TRP A 36 5.80 9.80 2.40
C TRP A 36 6.59 11.02 1.90
N GLU A 37 7.04 11.85 2.84
CA GLU A 37 7.76 13.08 2.49
C GLU A 37 9.11 12.80 1.83
N ALA A 38 9.77 11.70 2.21
CA ALA A 38 11.05 11.32 1.61
C ALA A 38 10.89 10.86 0.16
N GLY A 39 9.73 10.33 -0.19
CA GLY A 39 9.46 9.88 -1.55
C GLY A 39 8.30 8.91 -1.58
N HIS A 40 7.40 9.08 -2.53
CA HIS A 40 6.24 8.20 -2.69
C HIS A 40 6.03 7.90 -4.17
N LEU A 41 5.20 6.91 -4.46
CA LEU A 41 4.89 6.54 -5.84
C LEU A 41 4.08 7.67 -6.49
N PRO A 42 4.37 7.98 -7.75
CA PRO A 42 3.62 9.05 -8.44
C PRO A 42 2.13 8.74 -8.49
N GLY A 43 1.32 9.74 -8.22
CA GLY A 43 -0.14 9.61 -8.26
C GLY A 43 -0.76 9.03 -7.02
N ALA A 44 0.03 8.66 -6.02
CA ALA A 44 -0.50 8.10 -4.78
C ALA A 44 -1.13 9.18 -3.89
N VAL A 45 -2.09 8.74 -3.08
CA VAL A 45 -2.69 9.55 -2.02
C VAL A 45 -2.18 8.99 -0.70
N HIS A 46 -1.88 9.86 0.25
CA HIS A 46 -1.34 9.43 1.53
C HIS A 46 -2.42 9.36 2.60
N ILE A 47 -2.60 8.19 3.16
CA ILE A 47 -3.43 7.98 4.36
C ILE A 47 -2.67 7.00 5.24
N ALA A 48 -1.98 7.52 6.25
CA ALA A 48 -1.20 6.66 7.15
C ALA A 48 -2.11 5.62 7.83
N LEU A 49 -1.59 4.42 8.03
CA LEU A 49 -2.40 3.31 8.56
C LEU A 49 -3.20 3.68 9.82
N PRO A 50 -2.65 4.38 10.82
CA PRO A 50 -3.45 4.75 12.00
C PRO A 50 -4.63 5.66 11.70
N ASP A 51 -4.56 6.41 10.60
CA ASP A 51 -5.60 7.36 10.21
C ASP A 51 -6.65 6.73 9.29
N LEU A 52 -6.40 5.51 8.84
CA LEU A 52 -7.25 4.88 7.85
C LEU A 52 -8.71 4.76 8.28
N PRO A 53 -9.02 4.35 9.53
CA PRO A 53 -10.44 4.24 9.93
C PRO A 53 -11.20 5.56 9.82
N ALA A 54 -10.54 6.67 10.16
CA ALA A 54 -11.19 7.99 10.12
C ALA A 54 -11.26 8.57 8.71
N ARG A 55 -10.39 8.11 7.81
CA ARG A 55 -10.26 8.71 6.48
C ARG A 55 -10.62 7.76 5.34
N ALA A 56 -11.11 6.56 5.64
CA ALA A 56 -11.46 5.58 4.60
C ALA A 56 -12.49 6.13 3.62
N GLU A 57 -13.38 7.02 4.05
CA GLU A 57 -14.37 7.62 3.19
C GLU A 57 -13.78 8.49 2.07
N GLU A 58 -12.52 8.88 2.18
CA GLU A 58 -11.83 9.59 1.11
C GLU A 58 -11.50 8.66 -0.07
N ILE A 59 -11.60 7.35 0.12
CA ILE A 59 -11.35 6.36 -0.90
C ILE A 59 -12.68 5.99 -1.54
N ASP A 60 -12.74 6.06 -2.86
CA ASP A 60 -13.96 5.75 -3.62
C ASP A 60 -14.19 4.25 -3.66
N LYS A 61 -15.33 3.77 -3.15
CA LYS A 61 -15.66 2.34 -3.14
C LYS A 61 -15.99 1.80 -4.53
N ASP A 62 -16.30 2.66 -5.47
CA ASP A 62 -16.69 2.25 -6.82
C ASP A 62 -15.50 2.03 -7.74
N ARG A 63 -14.28 2.24 -7.25
CA ARG A 63 -13.07 2.07 -8.03
C ARG A 63 -12.10 1.13 -7.30
N PRO A 64 -11.35 0.32 -8.04
CA PRO A 64 -10.33 -0.52 -7.39
C PRO A 64 -9.32 0.31 -6.62
N VAL A 65 -8.81 -0.24 -5.52
CA VAL A 65 -7.84 0.42 -4.65
C VAL A 65 -6.60 -0.46 -4.55
N ILE A 66 -5.45 0.15 -4.72
CA ILE A 66 -4.16 -0.51 -4.48
C ILE A 66 -3.50 0.19 -3.32
N VAL A 67 -3.14 -0.55 -2.28
CA VAL A 67 -2.44 0.02 -1.13
C VAL A 67 -1.00 -0.48 -1.11
N TYR A 68 -0.11 0.36 -0.61
CA TYR A 68 1.27 -0.05 -0.43
C TYR A 68 1.88 0.57 0.83
N CYS A 69 2.91 -0.08 1.32
CA CYS A 69 3.74 0.48 2.38
C CYS A 69 5.20 0.29 1.98
N ARG A 70 6.11 0.21 2.92
CA ARG A 70 7.51 0.02 2.60
C ARG A 70 7.77 -1.38 2.07
N GLY A 71 7.46 -2.41 2.88
CA GLY A 71 7.75 -3.80 2.54
C GLY A 71 6.53 -4.69 2.37
N GLY A 72 5.37 -4.29 2.86
CA GLY A 72 4.13 -5.05 2.67
C GLY A 72 3.33 -5.37 3.91
N ASN A 73 3.89 -5.22 5.11
CA ASN A 73 3.20 -5.63 6.34
C ASN A 73 2.03 -4.70 6.70
N ARG A 74 2.28 -3.40 6.66
CA ARG A 74 1.22 -2.41 6.95
C ARG A 74 0.15 -2.40 5.87
N SER A 75 0.56 -2.59 4.60
CA SER A 75 -0.41 -2.64 3.50
C SER A 75 -1.26 -3.90 3.58
N GLU A 76 -0.72 -5.00 4.12
CA GLU A 76 -1.52 -6.20 4.33
C GLU A 76 -2.63 -5.92 5.34
N MET A 77 -2.32 -5.26 6.44
CA MET A 77 -3.31 -4.87 7.44
C MET A 77 -4.37 -3.94 6.84
N ALA A 78 -3.93 -2.96 6.05
CA ALA A 78 -4.85 -2.03 5.39
C ALA A 78 -5.77 -2.75 4.39
N THR A 79 -5.21 -3.71 3.65
CA THR A 79 -5.99 -4.48 2.67
C THR A 79 -7.09 -5.27 3.35
N VAL A 80 -6.78 -5.92 4.46
CA VAL A 80 -7.79 -6.68 5.21
C VAL A 80 -8.89 -5.74 5.71
N ALA A 81 -8.52 -4.62 6.31
CA ALA A 81 -9.48 -3.68 6.86
C ALA A 81 -10.40 -3.10 5.77
N LEU A 82 -9.82 -2.70 4.65
CA LEU A 82 -10.62 -2.13 3.56
C LEU A 82 -11.52 -3.17 2.90
N ALA A 83 -11.01 -4.40 2.73
CA ALA A 83 -11.83 -5.47 2.18
C ALA A 83 -13.04 -5.76 3.07
N GLU A 84 -12.85 -5.74 4.38
CA GLU A 84 -13.96 -5.90 5.32
C GLU A 84 -14.96 -4.76 5.21
N GLY A 85 -14.49 -3.58 4.84
CA GLY A 85 -15.34 -2.41 4.63
C GLY A 85 -16.03 -2.37 3.28
N GLY A 86 -15.84 -3.37 2.43
CA GLY A 86 -16.52 -3.45 1.15
C GLY A 86 -15.75 -2.87 -0.03
N TYR A 87 -14.48 -2.54 0.14
CA TYR A 87 -13.65 -2.02 -0.95
C TYR A 87 -13.07 -3.16 -1.78
N ASP A 88 -12.92 -2.92 -3.08
CA ASP A 88 -12.18 -3.81 -3.97
C ASP A 88 -10.72 -3.41 -3.88
N VAL A 89 -9.97 -4.08 -3.02
CA VAL A 89 -8.63 -3.64 -2.63
C VAL A 89 -7.61 -4.76 -2.79
N ALA A 90 -6.39 -4.38 -3.20
CA ALA A 90 -5.25 -5.27 -3.26
C ALA A 90 -4.01 -4.54 -2.77
N LYS A 91 -3.00 -5.27 -2.32
CA LYS A 91 -1.74 -4.64 -1.93
C LYS A 91 -0.71 -4.80 -3.05
N LEU A 92 0.18 -3.84 -3.13
CA LEU A 92 1.28 -3.87 -4.09
C LEU A 92 2.39 -4.79 -3.55
N THR A 93 2.72 -5.81 -4.31
CA THR A 93 3.79 -6.75 -3.95
C THR A 93 5.12 -5.99 -3.81
N ALA A 94 5.85 -6.27 -2.74
CA ALA A 94 7.15 -5.66 -2.42
C ALA A 94 7.10 -4.17 -2.12
N GLY A 95 5.94 -3.52 -2.22
CA GLY A 95 5.74 -2.13 -1.80
C GLY A 95 6.74 -1.14 -2.40
N ALA A 96 7.01 -0.08 -1.64
CA ALA A 96 7.94 0.97 -2.09
C ALA A 96 9.37 0.46 -2.24
N VAL A 97 9.78 -0.52 -1.44
CA VAL A 97 11.12 -1.12 -1.55
C VAL A 97 11.30 -1.77 -2.92
N GLY A 98 10.32 -2.54 -3.37
CA GLY A 98 10.38 -3.15 -4.69
C GLY A 98 10.41 -2.11 -5.80
N TRP A 99 9.67 -1.04 -5.64
CA TRP A 99 9.65 0.06 -6.60
C TRP A 99 11.04 0.70 -6.73
N GLU A 100 11.68 0.96 -5.58
CA GLU A 100 13.02 1.54 -5.54
C GLU A 100 14.06 0.60 -6.15
N GLU A 101 13.98 -0.68 -5.85
CA GLU A 101 14.92 -1.68 -6.37
C GLU A 101 14.88 -1.78 -7.89
N GLU A 102 13.72 -1.51 -8.48
CA GLU A 102 13.57 -1.51 -9.92
C GLU A 102 13.98 -0.19 -10.58
N GLY A 103 14.39 0.78 -9.78
CA GLY A 103 14.85 2.06 -10.31
C GLY A 103 13.74 2.95 -10.86
N LEU A 104 12.52 2.73 -10.42
CA LEU A 104 11.38 3.50 -10.90
C LEU A 104 11.31 4.86 -10.22
N ALA A 105 10.68 5.82 -10.90
CA ALA A 105 10.63 7.20 -10.43
C ALA A 105 9.77 7.36 -9.18
N PHE A 106 10.20 8.28 -8.31
CA PHE A 106 9.44 8.70 -7.14
C PHE A 106 8.98 10.14 -7.31
N ASP A 107 8.02 10.53 -6.49
CA ASP A 107 7.59 11.90 -6.35
C ASP A 107 7.86 12.32 -4.90
N PRO A 108 8.64 13.39 -4.64
CA PRO A 108 9.32 14.22 -5.65
C PRO A 108 10.49 13.51 -6.32
N GLU A 109 10.92 14.06 -7.44
CA GLU A 109 12.07 13.52 -8.14
C GLU A 109 13.28 13.46 -7.22
N GLY A 110 13.99 12.32 -7.25
CA GLY A 110 15.09 12.10 -6.33
C GLY A 110 14.66 11.54 -4.97
N GLY A 111 13.38 11.25 -4.80
CA GLY A 111 12.88 10.64 -3.56
C GLY A 111 13.46 9.26 -3.32
N TYR A 112 13.36 8.82 -2.09
CA TYR A 112 13.93 7.55 -1.66
C TYR A 112 13.03 6.90 -0.61
N VAL A 113 13.27 5.62 -0.32
CA VAL A 113 12.51 4.90 0.69
C VAL A 113 13.20 5.07 2.04
N ALA A 114 12.58 5.87 2.92
CA ALA A 114 13.10 6.12 4.25
C ALA A 114 12.82 4.96 5.19
N ASP A 115 13.56 4.89 6.29
CA ASP A 115 13.30 3.91 7.35
C ASP A 115 11.92 4.13 7.95
N PRO A 116 11.20 3.05 8.28
CA PRO A 116 9.79 3.18 8.69
C PRO A 116 9.58 3.72 10.11
N GLY A 117 10.63 3.78 10.93
CA GLY A 117 10.48 4.06 12.34
C GLY A 117 10.36 2.78 13.13
N GLU A 118 10.53 2.88 14.45
CA GLU A 118 10.71 1.70 15.29
C GLU A 118 9.52 0.74 15.25
N ALA A 119 8.32 1.23 15.46
CA ALA A 119 7.14 0.36 15.54
C ALA A 119 6.86 -0.33 14.20
N ALA A 120 6.94 0.42 13.11
CA ALA A 120 6.69 -0.14 11.79
C ALA A 120 7.79 -1.11 11.37
N ALA A 121 9.04 -0.83 11.77
CA ALA A 121 10.16 -1.73 11.49
C ALA A 121 9.97 -3.07 12.19
N LEU A 122 9.46 -3.06 13.42
CA LEU A 122 9.17 -4.29 14.13
C LEU A 122 8.10 -5.13 13.44
N LEU A 123 7.06 -4.49 12.94
CA LEU A 123 6.01 -5.19 12.20
C LEU A 123 6.55 -5.83 10.94
N GLU A 124 7.38 -5.11 10.19
CA GLU A 124 7.95 -5.64 8.96
C GLU A 124 8.96 -6.74 9.23
N ALA A 125 9.76 -6.61 10.29
CA ALA A 125 10.71 -7.64 10.68
C ALA A 125 9.99 -8.91 11.08
N ARG A 126 8.86 -8.78 11.78
CA ARG A 126 8.06 -9.93 12.18
C ARG A 126 7.54 -10.68 10.96
N LYS A 127 7.09 -9.96 9.94
CA LYS A 127 6.63 -10.58 8.72
C LYS A 127 7.76 -11.32 8.00
N ARG A 128 8.95 -10.73 7.96
CA ARG A 128 10.09 -11.37 7.30
C ARG A 128 10.58 -12.60 8.04
N SER A 129 10.32 -12.69 9.33
CA SER A 129 10.76 -13.81 10.17
C SER A 129 9.83 -15.00 10.11
N SER A 130 8.65 -14.84 9.57
CA SER A 130 7.65 -15.91 9.58
C SER A 130 7.58 -16.72 8.28
#